data_d884e19d16eaaeaf2e4ff8abc3e6d225
#
_entry.id   d884e19d16eaaeaf2e4ff8abc3e6d225
#
_cell.length_a   1.000
_cell.length_b   1.000
_cell.length_c   1.000
_cell.angle_alpha   90.00
_cell.angle_beta   90.00
_cell.angle_gamma   90.00
#
_symmetry.space_group_name_H-M   'P 1'
#
loop_
_entity.id
_entity.type
_entity.pdbx_description
1 polymer ?
#
loop_
_entity_poly.entity_id
_entity_poly.type
_entity_poly.pdbx_seq_one_letter_code
_entity_poly.pdbx_strand_id
1 'polypeptide(L)'
;MRSATRRIAGFADGLAHALAFAVNFAQVALGPVARLWRLTALRAQTRGEIPVSTQFDGPVTAFGTGTVRMGINCRLGRGVQFDTADGGEITLGQHVRINAGSLIAAACSVSIGDHTLIGEYVSIRDANHGTARDALIRSQPLESSRVLIGRDVWIGRGCCILKGVEIGDGAVIGANSVVIRDVMPGAICVGAPIRQIGTRRV
;
A
#
# COMPACT_ATOMS: atom_id res chain seq x y z
N MET A 1 -32.65 39.55 22.04
CA MET A 1 -31.37 38.93 21.65
C MET A 1 -31.45 37.46 21.35
N ARG A 2 -32.15 36.58 22.09
CA ARG A 2 -32.20 35.11 21.86
C ARG A 2 -32.85 34.68 20.53
N SER A 3 -33.75 35.47 19.91
CA SER A 3 -34.41 35.09 18.65
C SER A 3 -33.55 35.30 17.41
N ALA A 4 -32.70 36.32 17.41
CA ALA A 4 -31.79 36.60 16.30
C ALA A 4 -30.66 35.55 16.21
N THR A 5 -30.12 35.13 17.36
CA THR A 5 -29.10 34.10 17.44
C THR A 5 -29.60 32.73 16.90
N ARG A 6 -30.86 32.37 17.18
CA ARG A 6 -31.45 31.14 16.63
C ARG A 6 -31.67 31.19 15.12
N ARG A 7 -32.03 32.36 14.56
CA ARG A 7 -32.19 32.52 13.11
C ARG A 7 -30.84 32.44 12.37
N ILE A 8 -29.79 33.04 12.95
CA ILE A 8 -28.44 33.00 12.39
C ILE A 8 -27.89 31.54 12.41
N ALA A 9 -28.11 30.82 13.53
CA ALA A 9 -27.72 29.40 13.62
C ALA A 9 -28.43 28.54 12.58
N GLY A 10 -29.74 28.69 12.41
CA GLY A 10 -30.49 27.94 11.41
C GLY A 10 -30.08 28.25 9.96
N PHE A 11 -29.71 29.51 9.68
CA PHE A 11 -29.18 29.86 8.34
C PHE A 11 -27.76 29.26 8.10
N ALA A 12 -26.90 29.30 9.12
CA ALA A 12 -25.56 28.68 9.04
C ALA A 12 -25.64 27.17 8.84
N ASP A 13 -26.56 26.48 9.53
CA ASP A 13 -26.79 25.05 9.37
C ASP A 13 -27.32 24.72 7.98
N GLY A 14 -28.28 25.49 7.46
CA GLY A 14 -28.78 25.33 6.09
C GLY A 14 -27.71 25.50 5.02
N LEU A 15 -26.85 26.49 5.19
CA LEU A 15 -25.71 26.72 4.29
C LEU A 15 -24.68 25.60 4.35
N ALA A 16 -24.38 25.11 5.56
CA ALA A 16 -23.46 23.99 5.76
C ALA A 16 -23.99 22.71 5.09
N HIS A 17 -25.29 22.42 5.20
CA HIS A 17 -25.91 21.28 4.52
C HIS A 17 -25.88 21.43 2.99
N ALA A 18 -26.16 22.61 2.46
CA ALA A 18 -26.10 22.87 1.01
C ALA A 18 -24.68 22.71 0.47
N LEU A 19 -23.68 23.23 1.19
CA LEU A 19 -22.26 23.05 0.84
C LEU A 19 -21.84 21.60 0.91
N ALA A 20 -22.24 20.86 1.94
CA ALA A 20 -21.94 19.44 2.06
C ALA A 20 -22.56 18.63 0.90
N PHE A 21 -23.80 18.94 0.52
CA PHE A 21 -24.46 18.33 -0.64
C PHE A 21 -23.70 18.65 -1.96
N ALA A 22 -23.32 19.90 -2.17
CA ALA A 22 -22.56 20.31 -3.36
C ALA A 22 -21.19 19.61 -3.44
N VAL A 23 -20.49 19.49 -2.29
CA VAL A 23 -19.21 18.79 -2.21
C VAL A 23 -19.39 17.29 -2.53
N ASN A 24 -20.38 16.63 -1.95
CA ASN A 24 -20.67 15.23 -2.22
C ASN A 24 -21.06 15.01 -3.68
N PHE A 25 -21.89 15.87 -4.25
CA PHE A 25 -22.28 15.80 -5.66
C PHE A 25 -21.05 15.95 -6.56
N ALA A 26 -20.19 16.93 -6.28
CA ALA A 26 -18.95 17.14 -7.04
C ALA A 26 -18.01 15.92 -6.93
N GLN A 27 -17.88 15.31 -5.77
CA GLN A 27 -17.08 14.11 -5.59
C GLN A 27 -17.60 12.92 -6.41
N VAL A 28 -18.92 12.73 -6.47
CA VAL A 28 -19.55 11.68 -7.28
C VAL A 28 -19.41 11.97 -8.76
N ALA A 29 -19.70 13.19 -9.20
CA ALA A 29 -19.66 13.60 -10.61
C ALA A 29 -18.22 13.60 -11.19
N LEU A 30 -17.23 14.06 -10.40
CA LEU A 30 -15.84 14.12 -10.81
C LEU A 30 -15.03 12.85 -10.49
N GLY A 31 -15.62 11.90 -9.78
CA GLY A 31 -14.98 10.66 -9.39
C GLY A 31 -14.34 9.88 -10.54
N PRO A 32 -15.04 9.66 -11.67
CA PRO A 32 -14.50 9.00 -12.85
C PRO A 32 -13.32 9.75 -13.48
N VAL A 33 -13.39 11.07 -13.55
CA VAL A 33 -12.32 11.94 -14.10
C VAL A 33 -11.10 11.90 -13.18
N ALA A 34 -11.31 12.04 -11.88
CA ALA A 34 -10.23 11.95 -10.89
C ALA A 34 -9.56 10.57 -10.91
N ARG A 35 -10.33 9.49 -11.11
CA ARG A 35 -9.79 8.15 -11.25
C ARG A 35 -8.93 8.02 -12.51
N LEU A 36 -9.44 8.49 -13.66
CA LEU A 36 -8.70 8.46 -14.92
C LEU A 36 -7.39 9.25 -14.81
N TRP A 37 -7.43 10.43 -14.19
CA TRP A 37 -6.26 11.24 -13.94
C TRP A 37 -5.22 10.49 -13.08
N ARG A 38 -5.62 9.88 -11.98
CA ARG A 38 -4.72 9.10 -11.11
C ARG A 38 -4.11 7.89 -11.84
N LEU A 39 -4.91 7.20 -12.64
CA LEU A 39 -4.44 6.10 -13.48
C LEU A 39 -3.38 6.58 -14.48
N THR A 40 -3.66 7.67 -15.18
CA THR A 40 -2.74 8.25 -16.18
C THR A 40 -1.45 8.74 -15.50
N ALA A 41 -1.57 9.40 -14.35
CA ALA A 41 -0.43 9.87 -13.58
C ALA A 41 0.45 8.70 -13.11
N LEU A 42 -0.14 7.63 -12.59
CA LEU A 42 0.61 6.45 -12.17
C LEU A 42 1.28 5.75 -13.36
N ARG A 43 0.59 5.60 -14.49
CA ARG A 43 1.16 5.05 -15.73
C ARG A 43 2.34 5.87 -16.26
N ALA A 44 2.28 7.18 -16.12
CA ALA A 44 3.38 8.07 -16.53
C ALA A 44 4.61 7.95 -15.62
N GLN A 45 4.41 7.56 -14.36
CA GLN A 45 5.48 7.39 -13.37
C GLN A 45 6.07 5.96 -13.36
N THR A 46 5.43 5.01 -14.04
CA THR A 46 5.84 3.61 -14.05
C THR A 46 6.10 3.12 -15.47
N ARG A 47 6.97 2.11 -15.61
CA ARG A 47 7.21 1.45 -16.91
C ARG A 47 6.40 0.17 -17.09
N GLY A 48 5.48 -0.12 -16.17
CA GLY A 48 4.70 -1.35 -16.16
C GLY A 48 3.26 -1.16 -16.62
N GLU A 49 2.52 -2.25 -16.60
CA GLU A 49 1.10 -2.27 -16.99
C GLU A 49 0.22 -2.06 -15.76
N ILE A 50 -0.58 -0.99 -15.80
CA ILE A 50 -1.60 -0.68 -14.79
C ILE A 50 -2.98 -0.81 -15.46
N PRO A 51 -3.79 -1.82 -15.09
CA PRO A 51 -5.10 -2.03 -15.70
C PRO A 51 -6.08 -0.88 -15.43
N VAL A 52 -6.99 -0.65 -16.39
CA VAL A 52 -8.06 0.36 -16.23
C VAL A 52 -9.04 0.02 -15.10
N SER A 53 -9.11 -1.25 -14.68
CA SER A 53 -9.92 -1.69 -13.55
C SER A 53 -9.36 -1.30 -12.18
N THR A 54 -8.14 -0.75 -12.12
CA THR A 54 -7.51 -0.29 -10.87
C THR A 54 -8.33 0.81 -10.22
N GLN A 55 -8.57 0.66 -8.92
CA GLN A 55 -9.33 1.61 -8.11
C GLN A 55 -8.39 2.42 -7.21
N PHE A 56 -8.70 3.69 -7.01
CA PHE A 56 -7.89 4.62 -6.21
C PHE A 56 -8.76 5.31 -5.17
N ASP A 57 -8.43 5.16 -3.89
CA ASP A 57 -9.10 5.88 -2.78
C ASP A 57 -8.50 7.28 -2.55
N GLY A 58 -7.41 7.61 -3.25
CA GLY A 58 -6.72 8.89 -3.16
C GLY A 58 -5.49 8.94 -4.07
N PRO A 59 -4.63 9.96 -3.93
CA PRO A 59 -3.36 10.04 -4.64
C PRO A 59 -2.47 8.84 -4.32
N VAL A 60 -1.81 8.32 -5.36
CA VAL A 60 -0.79 7.27 -5.34
C VAL A 60 0.41 7.79 -6.11
N THR A 61 1.60 7.51 -5.64
CA THR A 61 2.86 7.96 -6.28
C THR A 61 3.77 6.78 -6.56
N ALA A 62 4.57 6.91 -7.62
CA ALA A 62 5.65 5.99 -7.92
C ALA A 62 6.94 6.77 -8.18
N PHE A 63 8.05 6.23 -7.70
CA PHE A 63 9.38 6.80 -7.86
C PHE A 63 10.33 5.75 -8.43
N GLY A 64 11.46 6.23 -8.97
CA GLY A 64 12.50 5.37 -9.48
C GLY A 64 12.37 5.06 -10.96
N THR A 65 13.23 4.18 -11.45
CA THR A 65 13.37 3.86 -12.88
C THR A 65 12.91 2.47 -13.25
N GLY A 66 12.51 1.67 -12.26
CA GLY A 66 12.08 0.30 -12.41
C GLY A 66 10.62 0.17 -12.87
N THR A 67 10.05 -1.00 -12.66
CA THR A 67 8.75 -1.39 -13.21
C THR A 67 7.73 -1.64 -12.10
N VAL A 68 6.50 -1.18 -12.29
CA VAL A 68 5.34 -1.59 -11.46
C VAL A 68 4.30 -2.21 -12.38
N ARG A 69 4.01 -3.48 -12.19
CA ARG A 69 2.94 -4.20 -12.88
C ARG A 69 1.88 -4.64 -11.89
N MET A 70 0.64 -4.64 -12.30
CA MET A 70 -0.43 -5.16 -11.46
C MET A 70 -1.52 -5.85 -12.27
N GLY A 71 -2.13 -6.85 -11.65
CA GLY A 71 -3.30 -7.54 -12.19
C GLY A 71 -4.56 -6.68 -12.13
N ILE A 72 -5.65 -7.23 -12.67
CA ILE A 72 -6.95 -6.55 -12.70
C ILE A 72 -7.54 -6.36 -11.30
N ASN A 73 -8.42 -5.36 -11.15
CA ASN A 73 -9.23 -5.11 -9.96
C ASN A 73 -8.42 -4.84 -8.68
N CYS A 74 -7.18 -4.37 -8.79
CA CYS A 74 -6.44 -3.88 -7.62
C CYS A 74 -7.06 -2.60 -7.07
N ARG A 75 -6.96 -2.42 -5.74
CA ARG A 75 -7.40 -1.20 -5.06
C ARG A 75 -6.28 -0.59 -4.23
N LEU A 76 -5.98 0.68 -4.48
CA LEU A 76 -4.89 1.41 -3.87
C LEU A 76 -5.42 2.53 -2.99
N GLY A 77 -5.08 2.50 -1.72
CA GLY A 77 -5.42 3.50 -0.72
C GLY A 77 -4.70 4.83 -0.96
N ARG A 78 -5.18 5.87 -0.30
CA ARG A 78 -4.56 7.20 -0.35
C ARG A 78 -3.12 7.15 0.18
N GLY A 79 -2.19 7.78 -0.55
CA GLY A 79 -0.80 7.89 -0.13
C GLY A 79 -0.01 6.59 -0.22
N VAL A 80 -0.49 5.59 -0.96
CA VAL A 80 0.32 4.43 -1.32
C VAL A 80 1.48 4.89 -2.20
N GLN A 81 2.66 4.37 -1.92
CA GLN A 81 3.89 4.70 -2.63
C GLN A 81 4.55 3.42 -3.17
N PHE A 82 5.00 3.49 -4.41
CA PHE A 82 5.86 2.50 -5.04
C PHE A 82 7.23 3.14 -5.27
N ASP A 83 8.28 2.52 -4.75
CA ASP A 83 9.66 2.96 -4.95
C ASP A 83 10.43 1.86 -5.67
N THR A 84 10.86 2.13 -6.90
CA THR A 84 11.60 1.20 -7.75
C THR A 84 12.99 1.75 -8.05
N ALA A 85 13.72 2.10 -6.98
CA ALA A 85 15.10 2.52 -7.09
C ALA A 85 15.92 1.47 -7.86
N ASP A 86 16.92 1.93 -8.58
CA ASP A 86 17.93 1.10 -9.25
C ASP A 86 17.39 0.01 -10.21
N GLY A 87 16.17 0.21 -10.73
CA GLY A 87 15.58 -0.69 -11.71
C GLY A 87 14.81 -1.87 -11.13
N GLY A 88 14.47 -1.84 -9.85
CA GLY A 88 13.67 -2.88 -9.17
C GLY A 88 12.29 -3.10 -9.78
N GLU A 89 11.72 -4.27 -9.53
CA GLU A 89 10.43 -4.66 -10.05
C GLU A 89 9.41 -4.89 -8.92
N ILE A 90 8.22 -4.29 -9.07
CA ILE A 90 7.07 -4.55 -8.18
C ILE A 90 5.97 -5.18 -9.01
N THR A 91 5.53 -6.37 -8.61
CA THR A 91 4.44 -7.09 -9.26
C THR A 91 3.32 -7.36 -8.27
N LEU A 92 2.11 -6.92 -8.60
CA LEU A 92 0.89 -7.24 -7.88
C LEU A 92 0.04 -8.19 -8.71
N GLY A 93 -0.48 -9.23 -8.09
CA GLY A 93 -1.50 -10.09 -8.66
C GLY A 93 -2.84 -9.35 -8.86
N GLN A 94 -3.87 -10.10 -9.20
CA GLN A 94 -5.23 -9.58 -9.32
C GLN A 94 -5.91 -9.44 -7.95
N HIS A 95 -6.87 -8.50 -7.86
CA HIS A 95 -7.66 -8.27 -6.64
C HIS A 95 -6.83 -7.94 -5.39
N VAL A 96 -5.60 -7.46 -5.54
CA VAL A 96 -4.77 -7.01 -4.43
C VAL A 96 -5.30 -5.69 -3.89
N ARG A 97 -5.40 -5.59 -2.56
CA ARG A 97 -5.75 -4.34 -1.90
C ARG A 97 -4.59 -3.86 -1.03
N ILE A 98 -4.15 -2.62 -1.25
CA ILE A 98 -3.15 -1.93 -0.45
C ILE A 98 -3.81 -0.73 0.19
N ASN A 99 -3.89 -0.69 1.53
CA ASN A 99 -4.51 0.40 2.27
C ASN A 99 -3.58 1.61 2.40
N ALA A 100 -4.14 2.70 2.96
CA ALA A 100 -3.53 4.03 2.97
C ALA A 100 -2.13 4.07 3.60
N GLY A 101 -1.26 4.90 3.03
CA GLY A 101 0.06 5.22 3.58
C GLY A 101 1.09 4.09 3.51
N SER A 102 0.80 3.00 2.80
CA SER A 102 1.73 1.88 2.67
C SER A 102 2.78 2.17 1.61
N LEU A 103 4.01 1.67 1.84
CA LEU A 103 5.16 1.81 0.95
C LEU A 103 5.65 0.42 0.52
N ILE A 104 5.77 0.23 -0.78
CA ILE A 104 6.40 -0.93 -1.40
C ILE A 104 7.66 -0.44 -2.10
N ALA A 105 8.83 -0.88 -1.63
CA ALA A 105 10.12 -0.49 -2.18
C ALA A 105 10.86 -1.72 -2.72
N ALA A 106 11.28 -1.65 -3.96
CA ALA A 106 12.05 -2.69 -4.64
C ALA A 106 13.31 -2.12 -5.28
N ALA A 107 14.45 -2.60 -4.83
CA ALA A 107 15.73 -2.44 -5.50
C ALA A 107 16.03 -3.65 -6.43
N CYS A 108 15.47 -4.80 -6.11
CA CYS A 108 15.53 -6.03 -6.89
C CYS A 108 14.11 -6.44 -7.31
N SER A 109 13.33 -7.06 -6.39
CA SER A 109 11.99 -7.53 -6.73
C SER A 109 11.08 -7.71 -5.51
N VAL A 110 9.85 -7.17 -5.58
CA VAL A 110 8.75 -7.45 -4.65
C VAL A 110 7.57 -8.00 -5.43
N SER A 111 7.13 -9.22 -5.09
CA SER A 111 5.96 -9.85 -5.70
C SER A 111 4.88 -10.11 -4.67
N ILE A 112 3.64 -9.74 -4.98
CA ILE A 112 2.46 -9.89 -4.12
C ILE A 112 1.39 -10.64 -4.90
N GLY A 113 1.00 -11.81 -4.39
CA GLY A 113 0.04 -12.70 -5.03
C GLY A 113 -1.41 -12.21 -4.97
N ASP A 114 -2.25 -12.91 -5.73
CA ASP A 114 -3.67 -12.60 -5.90
C ASP A 114 -4.44 -12.53 -4.58
N HIS A 115 -5.47 -11.66 -4.52
CA HIS A 115 -6.40 -11.54 -3.40
C HIS A 115 -5.76 -11.13 -2.07
N THR A 116 -4.50 -10.72 -2.06
CA THR A 116 -3.78 -10.31 -0.84
C THR A 116 -4.24 -8.95 -0.35
N LEU A 117 -4.41 -8.84 0.97
CA LEU A 117 -4.85 -7.64 1.68
C LEU A 117 -3.70 -7.06 2.50
N ILE A 118 -3.32 -5.82 2.21
CA ILE A 118 -2.27 -5.08 2.91
C ILE A 118 -2.91 -3.94 3.69
N GLY A 119 -2.71 -3.94 5.00
CA GLY A 119 -3.18 -2.93 5.95
C GLY A 119 -2.59 -1.55 5.70
N GLU A 120 -2.97 -0.58 6.52
CA GLU A 120 -2.47 0.79 6.46
C GLU A 120 -1.03 0.86 6.98
N TYR A 121 -0.24 1.76 6.40
CA TYR A 121 1.13 2.07 6.85
C TYR A 121 2.05 0.85 6.91
N VAL A 122 1.85 -0.14 6.05
CA VAL A 122 2.75 -1.27 5.88
C VAL A 122 3.96 -0.84 5.06
N SER A 123 5.15 -1.26 5.47
CA SER A 123 6.40 -1.07 4.71
C SER A 123 6.91 -2.43 4.25
N ILE A 124 7.07 -2.60 2.94
CA ILE A 124 7.68 -3.77 2.32
C ILE A 124 8.94 -3.31 1.60
N ARG A 125 10.08 -3.89 1.95
CA ARG A 125 11.39 -3.53 1.37
C ARG A 125 12.23 -4.76 1.10
N ASP A 126 12.78 -4.83 -0.09
CA ASP A 126 13.67 -5.91 -0.51
C ASP A 126 15.15 -5.58 -0.35
N ALA A 127 15.50 -4.43 0.23
CA ALA A 127 16.88 -3.98 0.37
C ALA A 127 17.14 -3.31 1.72
N ASN A 128 18.39 -3.44 2.18
CA ASN A 128 18.98 -2.71 3.29
C ASN A 128 20.29 -2.03 2.85
N HIS A 129 20.72 -1.02 3.58
CA HIS A 129 22.08 -0.50 3.42
C HIS A 129 23.12 -1.49 3.92
N GLY A 130 24.29 -1.52 3.30
CA GLY A 130 25.46 -2.21 3.82
C GLY A 130 25.87 -1.63 5.19
N THR A 131 26.36 -2.49 6.09
CA THR A 131 26.67 -2.13 7.49
C THR A 131 28.10 -2.46 7.88
N ALA A 132 29.03 -2.57 6.92
CA ALA A 132 30.44 -2.76 7.20
C ALA A 132 31.02 -1.56 7.99
N ARG A 133 31.93 -1.82 8.93
CA ARG A 133 32.43 -0.81 9.88
C ARG A 133 33.44 0.15 9.28
N ASP A 134 34.07 -0.24 8.20
CA ASP A 134 35.19 0.47 7.53
C ASP A 134 34.70 1.54 6.54
N ALA A 135 33.42 1.68 6.35
CA ALA A 135 32.85 2.67 5.44
C ALA A 135 31.57 3.31 6.00
N LEU A 136 31.29 4.54 5.57
CA LEU A 136 30.04 5.20 5.93
C LEU A 136 28.84 4.41 5.35
N ILE A 137 27.79 4.21 6.13
CA ILE A 137 26.58 3.47 5.71
C ILE A 137 26.06 4.03 4.38
N ARG A 138 25.98 5.35 4.24
CA ARG A 138 25.48 6.02 3.04
C ARG A 138 26.30 5.79 1.76
N SER A 139 27.56 5.40 1.90
CA SER A 139 28.45 5.13 0.77
C SER A 139 28.53 3.65 0.39
N GLN A 140 27.90 2.78 1.18
CA GLN A 140 27.86 1.36 0.91
C GLN A 140 26.71 1.03 -0.05
N PRO A 141 26.87 0.01 -0.91
CA PRO A 141 25.80 -0.43 -1.80
C PRO A 141 24.61 -0.98 -1.01
N LEU A 142 23.43 -0.96 -1.62
CA LEU A 142 22.28 -1.68 -1.11
C LEU A 142 22.48 -3.19 -1.24
N GLU A 143 22.14 -3.90 -0.18
CA GLU A 143 22.05 -5.36 -0.18
C GLU A 143 20.60 -5.75 -0.39
N SER A 144 20.26 -6.21 -1.59
CA SER A 144 18.89 -6.58 -1.94
C SER A 144 18.69 -8.10 -1.96
N SER A 145 17.47 -8.53 -1.58
CA SER A 145 17.02 -9.91 -1.72
C SER A 145 15.50 -9.88 -1.89
N ARG A 146 15.01 -10.55 -2.94
CA ARG A 146 13.58 -10.53 -3.33
C ARG A 146 12.65 -10.80 -2.15
N VAL A 147 11.49 -10.14 -2.15
CA VAL A 147 10.38 -10.43 -1.23
C VAL A 147 9.24 -11.07 -2.02
N LEU A 148 8.76 -12.22 -1.54
CA LEU A 148 7.64 -12.94 -2.13
C LEU A 148 6.50 -13.00 -1.12
N ILE A 149 5.33 -12.53 -1.51
CA ILE A 149 4.09 -12.63 -0.74
C ILE A 149 3.10 -13.42 -1.56
N GLY A 150 2.62 -14.52 -1.01
CA GLY A 150 1.70 -15.42 -1.65
C GLY A 150 0.31 -14.82 -1.89
N ARG A 151 -0.60 -15.64 -2.35
CA ARG A 151 -2.01 -15.28 -2.56
C ARG A 151 -2.81 -15.38 -1.26
N ASP A 152 -3.92 -14.63 -1.17
CA ASP A 152 -4.86 -14.65 -0.03
C ASP A 152 -4.16 -14.40 1.32
N VAL A 153 -3.09 -13.60 1.33
CA VAL A 153 -2.36 -13.20 2.53
C VAL A 153 -3.02 -11.97 3.15
N TRP A 154 -3.09 -11.93 4.47
CA TRP A 154 -3.51 -10.72 5.18
C TRP A 154 -2.34 -10.17 6.01
N ILE A 155 -1.90 -8.96 5.67
CA ILE A 155 -0.89 -8.21 6.41
C ILE A 155 -1.59 -7.09 7.17
N GLY A 156 -1.53 -7.15 8.50
CA GLY A 156 -2.11 -6.16 9.39
C GLY A 156 -1.41 -4.80 9.30
N ARG A 157 -2.07 -3.78 9.83
CA ARG A 157 -1.57 -2.40 9.84
C ARG A 157 -0.18 -2.28 10.46
N GLY A 158 0.66 -1.40 9.89
CA GLY A 158 1.94 -1.01 10.47
C GLY A 158 3.02 -2.08 10.45
N CYS A 159 2.84 -3.16 9.68
CA CYS A 159 3.85 -4.21 9.56
C CYS A 159 5.05 -3.75 8.73
N CYS A 160 6.23 -4.29 9.08
CA CYS A 160 7.46 -4.14 8.30
C CYS A 160 7.85 -5.51 7.75
N ILE A 161 7.93 -5.65 6.42
CA ILE A 161 8.41 -6.85 5.74
C ILE A 161 9.80 -6.54 5.20
N LEU A 162 10.80 -7.32 5.62
CA LEU A 162 12.20 -7.06 5.29
C LEU A 162 12.68 -7.94 4.14
N LYS A 163 13.85 -7.60 3.60
CA LYS A 163 14.47 -8.26 2.46
C LYS A 163 14.58 -9.77 2.63
N GLY A 164 14.39 -10.51 1.55
CA GLY A 164 14.59 -11.95 1.49
C GLY A 164 13.48 -12.80 2.10
N VAL A 165 12.37 -12.18 2.53
CA VAL A 165 11.27 -12.89 3.18
C VAL A 165 10.32 -13.48 2.13
N GLU A 166 9.90 -14.73 2.37
CA GLU A 166 8.80 -15.38 1.69
C GLU A 166 7.62 -15.58 2.65
N ILE A 167 6.44 -15.06 2.29
CA ILE A 167 5.19 -15.25 3.04
C ILE A 167 4.29 -16.17 2.20
N GLY A 168 4.03 -17.36 2.72
CA GLY A 168 3.24 -18.39 2.03
C GLY A 168 1.76 -18.03 1.89
N ASP A 169 1.09 -18.71 0.97
CA ASP A 169 -0.33 -18.54 0.66
C ASP A 169 -1.20 -18.60 1.90
N GLY A 170 -2.19 -17.73 1.99
CA GLY A 170 -3.16 -17.73 3.09
C GLY A 170 -2.61 -17.35 4.46
N ALA A 171 -1.37 -16.90 4.58
CA ALA A 171 -0.80 -16.47 5.87
C ALA A 171 -1.47 -15.20 6.40
N VAL A 172 -1.43 -15.05 7.72
CA VAL A 172 -1.94 -13.85 8.42
C VAL A 172 -0.82 -13.25 9.26
N ILE A 173 -0.51 -11.98 9.02
CA ILE A 173 0.47 -11.21 9.78
C ILE A 173 -0.28 -10.19 10.63
N GLY A 174 -0.22 -10.35 11.95
CA GLY A 174 -0.85 -9.41 12.88
C GLY A 174 -0.23 -8.01 12.84
N ALA A 175 -0.99 -7.01 13.21
CA ALA A 175 -0.59 -5.61 13.14
C ALA A 175 0.72 -5.32 13.90
N ASN A 176 1.49 -4.35 13.41
CA ASN A 176 2.77 -3.88 13.97
C ASN A 176 3.84 -4.98 14.10
N SER A 177 3.77 -6.01 13.27
CA SER A 177 4.78 -7.09 13.24
C SER A 177 5.97 -6.71 12.37
N VAL A 178 7.15 -7.24 12.73
CA VAL A 178 8.38 -7.13 11.93
C VAL A 178 8.75 -8.52 11.41
N VAL A 179 8.58 -8.71 10.10
CA VAL A 179 8.81 -9.98 9.41
C VAL A 179 10.24 -10.00 8.88
N ILE A 180 11.08 -10.82 9.52
CA ILE A 180 12.52 -10.95 9.22
C ILE A 180 12.89 -12.37 8.76
N ARG A 181 11.91 -13.25 8.59
CA ARG A 181 12.07 -14.64 8.17
C ARG A 181 10.79 -15.12 7.50
N ASP A 182 10.89 -16.23 6.78
CA ASP A 182 9.80 -16.82 6.06
C ASP A 182 8.63 -17.20 6.97
N VAL A 183 7.44 -17.12 6.40
CA VAL A 183 6.16 -17.46 7.03
C VAL A 183 5.50 -18.56 6.22
N MET A 184 5.21 -19.67 6.88
CA MET A 184 4.60 -20.85 6.24
C MET A 184 3.18 -20.55 5.72
N PRO A 185 2.72 -21.23 4.67
CA PRO A 185 1.35 -21.11 4.20
C PRO A 185 0.33 -21.34 5.32
N GLY A 186 -0.70 -20.49 5.37
CA GLY A 186 -1.76 -20.55 6.36
C GLY A 186 -1.36 -20.20 7.78
N ALA A 187 -0.10 -19.87 8.06
CA ALA A 187 0.36 -19.53 9.41
C ALA A 187 -0.24 -18.19 9.88
N ILE A 188 -0.55 -18.10 11.17
CA ILE A 188 -0.92 -16.85 11.85
C ILE A 188 0.26 -16.42 12.70
N CYS A 189 0.85 -15.28 12.37
CA CYS A 189 2.09 -14.79 12.97
C CYS A 189 1.94 -13.36 13.49
N VAL A 190 2.60 -13.05 14.61
CA VAL A 190 2.58 -11.72 15.24
C VAL A 190 3.93 -11.37 15.86
N GLY A 191 4.18 -10.09 16.10
CA GLY A 191 5.24 -9.58 16.95
C GLY A 191 6.47 -9.04 16.22
N ALA A 192 7.38 -8.48 16.99
CA ALA A 192 8.65 -7.90 16.52
C ALA A 192 9.79 -8.41 17.42
N PRO A 193 10.57 -9.40 16.98
CA PRO A 193 10.49 -10.13 15.71
C PRO A 193 9.28 -11.07 15.64
N ILE A 194 8.84 -11.39 14.43
CA ILE A 194 7.63 -12.19 14.19
C ILE A 194 7.73 -13.60 14.77
N ARG A 195 6.61 -14.10 15.31
CA ARG A 195 6.44 -15.48 15.80
C ARG A 195 5.11 -16.06 15.38
N GLN A 196 5.09 -17.32 15.02
CA GLN A 196 3.86 -18.04 14.74
C GLN A 196 3.09 -18.31 16.04
N ILE A 197 1.80 -18.01 16.06
CA ILE A 197 0.88 -18.22 17.18
C ILE A 197 -0.25 -19.18 16.86
N GLY A 198 -0.41 -19.54 15.59
CA GLY A 198 -1.47 -20.43 15.13
C GLY A 198 -1.41 -20.70 13.64
N THR A 199 -2.47 -21.33 13.16
CA THR A 199 -2.67 -21.61 11.72
C THR A 199 -4.16 -21.34 11.38
N ARG A 200 -4.43 -20.85 10.17
CA ARG A 200 -5.84 -20.72 9.69
C ARG A 200 -6.52 -22.08 9.74
N ARG A 201 -7.74 -22.07 10.25
CA ARG A 201 -8.60 -23.27 10.21
C ARG A 201 -9.18 -23.44 8.81
N VAL A 202 -9.28 -24.67 8.37
CA VAL A 202 -10.00 -25.08 7.14
C VAL A 202 -11.48 -24.98 7.41
#